data_ba365de1329aeda5cb4aea0b18bcef93
#
_entry.id   ba365de1329aeda5cb4aea0b18bcef93
#
_cell.length_a   1.000
_cell.length_b   1.000
_cell.length_c   1.000
_cell.angle_alpha   90.00
_cell.angle_beta   90.00
_cell.angle_gamma   90.00
#
_symmetry.space_group_name_H-M   'P 1'
#
loop_
_entity.id
_entity.type
_entity.pdbx_description
1 polymer ?
#
loop_
_entity_poly.entity_id
_entity_poly.type
_entity_poly.pdbx_seq_one_letter_code
_entity_poly.pdbx_strand_id
1 'polypeptide(L)'
;VCILADASQLERSLIMLADFAGIRPPAFLLLNMMDVAKDQGKTIDPQRLEKKLGIPVVAFSATDVRHYDGFYRALDRVLRDRPLLDTWDLEQEYQKKEGFTGIKELMPQTGMGQYSDFWLAAKLMEGDIPVTARVKDLLKPEDRRALEQQLSQIKNGALLTGECKFAWIDRLLKGAVQGEKRTASLGKFDRIATSRRYGKPLAVAIILLGLVASFIPAMPFMVGGSLLPSLLTPMLTEGLTAVHAPQFLIGLICDVGINALYFAISMIGFVFGITLVFGFIEESGYMARISYVFVNTMAKLGLQGKAIMPFLVSFGCTIGGAAGTRVIDNWGQRILTIALAWAIPCAATWAIVPMISSVFFGVWAPLVIVAIFAVALLHMWITSKIFGRHLVKAEERTGLIMELPPYH
;
A
#
# COMPACT_ATOMS: atom_id res chain seq x y z
N VAL A 1 2.94 21.39 -15.47
CA VAL A 1 2.76 20.10 -14.78
C VAL A 1 4.13 19.56 -14.41
N CYS A 2 4.31 19.08 -13.18
CA CYS A 2 5.50 18.34 -12.77
C CYS A 2 5.18 16.84 -12.80
N ILE A 3 5.90 16.09 -13.62
CA ILE A 3 5.77 14.64 -13.70
C ILE A 3 6.90 14.04 -12.88
N LEU A 4 6.53 13.31 -11.83
CA LEU A 4 7.49 12.68 -10.91
C LEU A 4 7.77 11.25 -11.36
N ALA A 5 9.04 10.90 -11.55
CA ALA A 5 9.45 9.55 -11.87
C ALA A 5 10.50 9.06 -10.86
N ASP A 6 10.36 7.80 -10.46
CA ASP A 6 11.35 7.12 -9.64
C ASP A 6 12.52 6.65 -10.51
N ALA A 7 13.70 7.23 -10.30
CA ALA A 7 14.90 6.91 -11.05
C ALA A 7 15.38 5.46 -10.81
N SER A 8 15.10 4.88 -9.66
CA SER A 8 15.46 3.50 -9.34
C SER A 8 14.65 2.49 -10.16
N GLN A 9 13.41 2.88 -10.57
CA GLN A 9 12.48 2.08 -11.37
C GLN A 9 11.94 2.86 -12.58
N LEU A 10 12.83 3.46 -13.33
CA LEU A 10 12.51 4.45 -14.35
C LEU A 10 11.60 3.90 -15.47
N GLU A 11 11.80 2.66 -15.91
CA GLU A 11 10.97 2.00 -16.94
C GLU A 11 9.48 2.04 -16.59
N ARG A 12 9.14 1.82 -15.32
CA ARG A 12 7.75 1.83 -14.85
C ARG A 12 7.20 3.23 -14.62
N SER A 13 8.01 4.07 -14.01
CA SER A 13 7.60 5.44 -13.68
C SER A 13 7.31 6.26 -14.94
N LEU A 14 7.97 5.96 -16.05
CA LEU A 14 7.76 6.63 -17.33
C LEU A 14 6.44 6.22 -18.03
N ILE A 15 5.73 5.18 -17.57
CA ILE A 15 4.39 4.86 -18.08
C ILE A 15 3.44 6.06 -17.85
N MET A 16 3.55 6.71 -16.70
CA MET A 16 2.77 7.93 -16.40
C MET A 16 3.10 9.07 -17.38
N LEU A 17 4.37 9.19 -17.79
CA LEU A 17 4.77 10.15 -18.81
C LEU A 17 4.16 9.79 -20.18
N ALA A 18 4.11 8.50 -20.53
CA ALA A 18 3.46 8.04 -21.76
C ALA A 18 1.94 8.30 -21.75
N ASP A 19 1.28 8.20 -20.59
CA ASP A 19 -0.13 8.57 -20.45
C ASP A 19 -0.38 10.07 -20.53
N PHE A 20 0.61 10.88 -20.16
CA PHE A 20 0.57 12.34 -20.28
C PHE A 20 0.84 12.81 -21.72
N ALA A 21 1.46 11.98 -22.55
CA ALA A 21 1.82 12.31 -23.93
C ALA A 21 0.58 12.71 -24.76
N GLY A 22 0.64 13.91 -25.34
CA GLY A 22 -0.48 14.50 -26.08
C GLY A 22 -1.42 15.38 -25.24
N ILE A 23 -1.11 15.59 -23.95
CA ILE A 23 -1.76 16.62 -23.13
C ILE A 23 -0.95 17.92 -23.25
N ARG A 24 -1.61 19.05 -23.48
CA ARG A 24 -0.99 20.34 -23.88
C ARG A 24 -0.45 21.24 -22.74
N PRO A 25 -0.73 21.06 -21.45
CA PRO A 25 -0.09 21.87 -20.42
C PRO A 25 1.42 21.74 -20.44
N PRO A 26 2.18 22.84 -20.22
CA PRO A 26 3.62 22.81 -20.11
C PRO A 26 4.05 21.86 -18.98
N ALA A 27 5.10 21.08 -19.21
CA ALA A 27 5.52 20.06 -18.27
C ALA A 27 7.04 19.98 -18.12
N PHE A 28 7.50 19.37 -17.02
CA PHE A 28 8.86 18.93 -16.83
C PHE A 28 8.88 17.59 -16.06
N LEU A 29 9.94 16.83 -16.25
CA LEU A 29 10.16 15.54 -15.62
C LEU A 29 11.10 15.70 -14.43
N LEU A 30 10.67 15.27 -13.27
CA LEU A 30 11.48 15.22 -12.04
C LEU A 30 11.88 13.79 -11.76
N LEU A 31 13.17 13.48 -11.90
CA LEU A 31 13.73 12.16 -11.60
C LEU A 31 14.12 12.11 -10.13
N ASN A 32 13.21 11.61 -9.29
CA ASN A 32 13.47 11.45 -7.86
C ASN A 32 14.22 10.15 -7.56
N MET A 33 14.75 10.00 -6.35
CA MET A 33 15.51 8.83 -5.90
C MET A 33 16.77 8.53 -6.75
N MET A 34 17.46 9.59 -7.21
CA MET A 34 18.70 9.46 -7.96
C MET A 34 19.84 8.84 -7.14
N ASP A 35 19.83 9.05 -5.82
CA ASP A 35 20.70 8.41 -4.84
C ASP A 35 20.50 6.89 -4.85
N VAL A 36 19.27 6.42 -4.73
CA VAL A 36 18.93 4.99 -4.78
C VAL A 36 19.29 4.35 -6.11
N ALA A 37 19.03 5.05 -7.23
CA ALA A 37 19.41 4.59 -8.55
C ALA A 37 20.94 4.41 -8.68
N LYS A 38 21.71 5.35 -8.13
CA LYS A 38 23.17 5.30 -8.09
C LYS A 38 23.68 4.12 -7.25
N ASP A 39 23.07 3.88 -6.09
CA ASP A 39 23.41 2.76 -5.20
C ASP A 39 23.10 1.40 -5.86
N GLN A 40 22.10 1.36 -6.75
CA GLN A 40 21.81 0.20 -7.60
C GLN A 40 22.77 0.05 -8.80
N GLY A 41 23.75 0.94 -8.95
CA GLY A 41 24.70 0.93 -10.05
C GLY A 41 24.14 1.45 -11.38
N LYS A 42 23.00 2.18 -11.33
CA LYS A 42 22.40 2.83 -12.51
C LYS A 42 22.95 4.24 -12.65
N THR A 43 23.39 4.60 -13.85
CA THR A 43 23.75 5.96 -14.21
C THR A 43 22.73 6.46 -15.22
N ILE A 44 22.03 7.54 -14.89
CA ILE A 44 21.00 8.15 -15.74
C ILE A 44 21.53 9.50 -16.21
N ASP A 45 21.38 9.76 -17.50
CA ASP A 45 21.74 11.03 -18.14
C ASP A 45 20.46 11.88 -18.33
N PRO A 46 20.19 12.90 -17.48
CA PRO A 46 19.02 13.74 -17.60
C PRO A 46 19.03 14.60 -18.86
N GLN A 47 20.21 15.04 -19.31
CA GLN A 47 20.31 15.89 -20.50
C GLN A 47 19.94 15.14 -21.77
N ARG A 48 20.29 13.87 -21.85
CA ARG A 48 19.92 13.02 -22.96
C ARG A 48 18.42 12.72 -23.00
N LEU A 49 17.80 12.54 -21.83
CA LEU A 49 16.35 12.40 -21.71
C LEU A 49 15.64 13.71 -22.09
N GLU A 50 16.12 14.86 -21.62
CA GLU A 50 15.61 16.18 -21.98
C GLU A 50 15.60 16.41 -23.49
N LYS A 51 16.71 16.05 -24.18
CA LYS A 51 16.81 16.15 -25.64
C LYS A 51 15.77 15.32 -26.39
N LYS A 52 15.47 14.12 -25.88
CA LYS A 52 14.51 13.19 -26.49
C LYS A 52 13.06 13.56 -26.19
N LEU A 53 12.80 14.14 -25.02
CA LEU A 53 11.45 14.47 -24.55
C LEU A 53 10.99 15.87 -24.93
N GLY A 54 11.93 16.79 -25.24
CA GLY A 54 11.62 18.19 -25.51
C GLY A 54 11.18 18.99 -24.27
N ILE A 55 11.18 18.39 -23.08
CA ILE A 55 10.83 19.04 -21.82
C ILE A 55 11.99 18.97 -20.84
N PRO A 56 12.14 19.93 -19.90
CA PRO A 56 13.19 19.91 -18.89
C PRO A 56 13.15 18.62 -18.05
N VAL A 57 14.32 18.03 -17.81
CA VAL A 57 14.50 16.84 -16.98
C VAL A 57 15.46 17.16 -15.86
N VAL A 58 15.01 17.03 -14.62
CA VAL A 58 15.77 17.39 -13.43
C VAL A 58 16.07 16.15 -12.59
N ALA A 59 17.37 15.93 -12.32
CA ALA A 59 17.79 14.96 -11.32
C ALA A 59 17.49 15.48 -9.93
N PHE A 60 16.84 14.68 -9.10
CA PHE A 60 16.35 15.09 -7.80
C PHE A 60 16.49 13.97 -6.76
N SER A 61 16.70 14.37 -5.52
CA SER A 61 16.59 13.53 -4.34
C SER A 61 15.88 14.36 -3.29
N ALA A 62 14.68 13.98 -2.91
CA ALA A 62 13.82 14.77 -2.03
C ALA A 62 14.41 14.96 -0.63
N THR A 63 15.33 14.08 -0.23
CA THR A 63 16.05 14.15 1.06
C THR A 63 17.25 15.10 1.03
N ASP A 64 17.68 15.59 -0.15
CA ASP A 64 18.85 16.46 -0.30
C ASP A 64 18.44 17.86 -0.76
N VAL A 65 18.54 18.82 0.15
CA VAL A 65 18.17 20.23 -0.07
C VAL A 65 18.95 20.86 -1.25
N ARG A 66 20.15 20.38 -1.57
CA ARG A 66 20.97 20.91 -2.68
C ARG A 66 20.33 20.74 -4.05
N HIS A 67 19.40 19.82 -4.21
CA HIS A 67 18.69 19.59 -5.47
C HIS A 67 17.51 20.55 -5.72
N TYR A 68 17.06 21.27 -4.68
CA TYR A 68 15.90 22.15 -4.80
C TYR A 68 16.13 23.34 -5.74
N ASP A 69 17.36 23.89 -5.82
CA ASP A 69 17.68 24.95 -6.77
C ASP A 69 17.49 24.51 -8.23
N GLY A 70 17.79 23.25 -8.53
CA GLY A 70 17.56 22.65 -9.83
C GLY A 70 16.06 22.59 -10.19
N PHE A 71 15.25 22.20 -9.20
CA PHE A 71 13.79 22.17 -9.33
C PHE A 71 13.21 23.56 -9.60
N TYR A 72 13.59 24.58 -8.82
CA TYR A 72 13.08 25.95 -9.02
C TYR A 72 13.48 26.53 -10.37
N ARG A 73 14.72 26.30 -10.82
CA ARG A 73 15.17 26.73 -12.17
C ARG A 73 14.38 26.07 -13.29
N ALA A 74 14.08 24.78 -13.15
CA ALA A 74 13.24 24.08 -14.12
C ALA A 74 11.81 24.60 -14.13
N LEU A 75 11.24 24.88 -12.96
CA LEU A 75 9.92 25.47 -12.82
C LEU A 75 9.84 26.84 -13.52
N ASP A 76 10.82 27.73 -13.28
CA ASP A 76 10.89 29.04 -13.94
C ASP A 76 10.99 28.92 -15.46
N ARG A 77 11.81 27.97 -15.94
CA ARG A 77 11.95 27.69 -17.36
C ARG A 77 10.61 27.22 -17.97
N VAL A 78 9.90 26.33 -17.30
CA VAL A 78 8.60 25.84 -17.78
C VAL A 78 7.54 26.93 -17.80
N LEU A 79 7.52 27.82 -16.81
CA LEU A 79 6.58 28.94 -16.76
C LEU A 79 6.83 29.95 -17.87
N ARG A 80 8.12 30.16 -18.24
CA ARG A 80 8.55 31.10 -19.27
C ARG A 80 8.38 30.54 -20.67
N ASP A 81 8.98 29.37 -20.91
CA ASP A 81 9.15 28.82 -22.28
C ASP A 81 7.98 27.91 -22.68
N ARG A 82 7.16 27.47 -21.74
CA ARG A 82 6.01 26.59 -21.94
C ARG A 82 6.28 25.36 -22.80
N PRO A 83 7.34 24.57 -22.50
CA PRO A 83 7.70 23.41 -23.30
C PRO A 83 6.59 22.34 -23.25
N LEU A 84 6.34 21.71 -24.39
CA LEU A 84 5.42 20.59 -24.54
C LEU A 84 6.21 19.31 -24.73
N LEU A 85 5.67 18.21 -24.20
CA LEU A 85 6.25 16.88 -24.39
C LEU A 85 6.22 16.51 -25.89
N ASP A 86 7.37 16.10 -26.42
CA ASP A 86 7.45 15.58 -27.78
C ASP A 86 6.81 14.18 -27.82
N THR A 87 5.79 14.05 -28.65
CA THR A 87 5.00 12.82 -28.78
C THR A 87 5.26 12.07 -30.08
N TRP A 88 6.13 12.61 -30.97
CA TRP A 88 6.29 12.08 -32.31
C TRP A 88 6.72 10.60 -32.33
N ASP A 89 7.73 10.25 -31.56
CA ASP A 89 8.23 8.87 -31.47
C ASP A 89 7.19 7.89 -30.92
N LEU A 90 6.38 8.33 -29.94
CA LEU A 90 5.32 7.52 -29.38
C LEU A 90 4.18 7.34 -30.39
N GLU A 91 3.81 8.39 -31.09
CA GLU A 91 2.78 8.34 -32.12
C GLU A 91 3.14 7.38 -33.25
N GLN A 92 4.42 7.34 -33.66
CA GLN A 92 4.91 6.37 -34.66
C GLN A 92 4.71 4.91 -34.19
N GLU A 93 4.82 4.61 -32.89
CA GLU A 93 4.55 3.27 -32.39
C GLU A 93 3.06 2.91 -32.46
N TYR A 94 2.19 3.87 -32.20
CA TYR A 94 0.76 3.66 -32.32
C TYR A 94 0.31 3.51 -33.78
N GLN A 95 0.91 4.25 -34.72
CA GLN A 95 0.59 4.15 -36.16
C GLN A 95 0.90 2.76 -36.74
N LYS A 96 1.80 2.00 -36.14
CA LYS A 96 2.08 0.60 -36.55
C LYS A 96 0.96 -0.38 -36.19
N LYS A 97 0.04 0.01 -35.32
CA LYS A 97 -1.05 -0.84 -34.86
C LYS A 97 -2.28 -0.66 -35.73
N GLU A 98 -2.90 -1.79 -36.13
CA GLU A 98 -4.13 -1.77 -36.94
C GLU A 98 -5.26 -0.99 -36.24
N GLY A 99 -5.95 -0.17 -36.99
CA GLY A 99 -7.10 0.61 -36.52
C GLY A 99 -6.75 1.95 -35.87
N PHE A 100 -5.50 2.19 -35.47
CA PHE A 100 -5.14 3.46 -34.82
C PHE A 100 -5.30 4.68 -35.73
N THR A 101 -4.77 4.59 -36.96
CA THR A 101 -4.83 5.66 -37.95
C THR A 101 -6.26 6.06 -38.27
N GLY A 102 -7.13 5.06 -38.50
CA GLY A 102 -8.54 5.33 -38.76
C GLY A 102 -9.30 5.94 -37.58
N ILE A 103 -8.98 5.56 -36.35
CA ILE A 103 -9.55 6.22 -35.15
C ILE A 103 -9.06 7.66 -35.09
N LYS A 104 -7.75 7.89 -35.32
CA LYS A 104 -7.16 9.24 -35.24
C LYS A 104 -7.75 10.18 -36.28
N GLU A 105 -7.99 9.73 -37.52
CA GLU A 105 -8.60 10.53 -38.58
C GLU A 105 -10.04 10.99 -38.27
N LEU A 106 -10.76 10.22 -37.45
CA LEU A 106 -12.09 10.61 -36.96
C LEU A 106 -12.04 11.63 -35.83
N MET A 107 -10.88 11.87 -35.22
CA MET A 107 -10.75 12.84 -34.14
C MET A 107 -10.67 14.27 -34.66
N PRO A 108 -11.21 15.26 -33.91
CA PRO A 108 -11.04 16.66 -34.26
C PRO A 108 -9.55 17.02 -34.32
N GLN A 109 -9.07 17.58 -35.42
CA GLN A 109 -7.64 17.95 -35.60
C GLN A 109 -7.14 18.90 -34.50
N THR A 110 -8.00 19.73 -33.97
CA THR A 110 -7.72 20.62 -32.83
C THR A 110 -7.70 19.90 -31.48
N GLY A 111 -8.10 18.63 -31.45
CA GLY A 111 -8.31 17.88 -30.22
C GLY A 111 -9.52 18.39 -29.41
N MET A 112 -9.50 18.12 -28.10
CA MET A 112 -10.54 18.57 -27.17
C MET A 112 -9.89 19.36 -26.01
N GLY A 113 -9.90 20.69 -26.09
CA GLY A 113 -9.32 21.54 -25.06
C GLY A 113 -7.81 21.27 -24.88
N GLN A 114 -7.44 20.69 -23.76
CA GLN A 114 -6.04 20.36 -23.46
C GLN A 114 -5.56 19.00 -24.03
N TYR A 115 -6.44 18.22 -24.65
CA TYR A 115 -6.14 16.88 -25.17
C TYR A 115 -5.96 16.93 -26.68
N SER A 116 -4.86 16.37 -27.19
CA SER A 116 -4.61 16.26 -28.64
C SER A 116 -5.45 15.15 -29.27
N ASP A 117 -5.56 15.19 -30.59
CA ASP A 117 -6.14 14.11 -31.41
C ASP A 117 -5.46 12.75 -31.16
N PHE A 118 -4.12 12.78 -31.06
CA PHE A 118 -3.32 11.61 -30.70
C PHE A 118 -3.74 11.01 -29.35
N TRP A 119 -3.82 11.84 -28.30
CA TRP A 119 -4.19 11.37 -26.98
C TRP A 119 -5.60 10.78 -26.94
N LEU A 120 -6.54 11.44 -27.62
CA LEU A 120 -7.91 10.95 -27.73
C LEU A 120 -7.97 9.58 -28.42
N ALA A 121 -7.29 9.44 -29.56
CA ALA A 121 -7.22 8.17 -30.29
C ALA A 121 -6.58 7.05 -29.46
N ALA A 122 -5.50 7.35 -28.72
CA ALA A 122 -4.83 6.40 -27.86
C ALA A 122 -5.75 5.92 -26.72
N LYS A 123 -6.50 6.82 -26.05
CA LYS A 123 -7.46 6.48 -25.00
C LYS A 123 -8.67 5.71 -25.51
N LEU A 124 -9.16 6.04 -26.70
CA LEU A 124 -10.23 5.26 -27.36
C LEU A 124 -9.76 3.84 -27.67
N MET A 125 -8.55 3.69 -28.20
CA MET A 125 -7.96 2.37 -28.48
C MET A 125 -7.73 1.56 -27.19
N GLU A 126 -7.36 2.22 -26.08
CA GLU A 126 -7.19 1.61 -24.76
C GLU A 126 -8.51 1.09 -24.17
N GLY A 127 -9.65 1.67 -24.62
CA GLY A 127 -11.00 1.31 -24.15
C GLY A 127 -11.43 2.15 -22.93
N ASP A 128 -10.92 3.39 -22.80
CA ASP A 128 -11.31 4.32 -21.73
C ASP A 128 -12.78 4.71 -21.88
N ILE A 129 -13.61 4.27 -20.95
CA ILE A 129 -15.07 4.45 -21.01
C ILE A 129 -15.49 5.93 -20.93
N PRO A 130 -15.00 6.74 -19.96
CA PRO A 130 -15.30 8.17 -19.86
C PRO A 130 -14.91 8.97 -21.13
N VAL A 131 -13.72 8.74 -21.65
CA VAL A 131 -13.23 9.41 -22.87
C VAL A 131 -14.08 9.01 -24.07
N THR A 132 -14.38 7.70 -24.20
CA THR A 132 -15.21 7.16 -25.28
C THR A 132 -16.59 7.80 -25.29
N ALA A 133 -17.23 7.90 -24.14
CA ALA A 133 -18.56 8.52 -24.03
C ALA A 133 -18.52 9.99 -24.48
N ARG A 134 -17.54 10.75 -23.97
CA ARG A 134 -17.42 12.19 -24.27
C ARG A 134 -17.06 12.48 -25.73
N VAL A 135 -16.22 11.65 -26.34
CA VAL A 135 -15.91 11.78 -27.77
C VAL A 135 -17.13 11.47 -28.62
N LYS A 136 -17.89 10.42 -28.29
CA LYS A 136 -19.13 10.06 -29.01
C LYS A 136 -20.18 11.18 -28.97
N ASP A 137 -20.26 11.93 -27.88
CA ASP A 137 -21.21 13.05 -27.75
C ASP A 137 -20.86 14.24 -28.65
N LEU A 138 -19.59 14.40 -29.01
CA LEU A 138 -19.09 15.49 -29.83
C LEU A 138 -19.04 15.19 -31.33
N LEU A 139 -19.01 13.90 -31.69
CA LEU A 139 -18.94 13.47 -33.09
C LEU A 139 -20.34 13.52 -33.75
N LYS A 140 -20.33 13.78 -35.06
CA LYS A 140 -21.53 13.66 -35.90
C LYS A 140 -22.02 12.21 -35.92
N PRO A 141 -23.32 11.95 -36.18
CA PRO A 141 -23.89 10.61 -36.17
C PRO A 141 -23.19 9.63 -37.14
N GLU A 142 -22.66 10.12 -38.26
CA GLU A 142 -21.94 9.33 -39.26
C GLU A 142 -20.59 8.88 -38.73
N ASP A 143 -19.79 9.84 -38.17
CA ASP A 143 -18.48 9.58 -37.60
C ASP A 143 -18.55 8.68 -36.36
N ARG A 144 -19.66 8.83 -35.58
CA ARG A 144 -19.91 7.96 -34.42
C ARG A 144 -20.08 6.49 -34.82
N ARG A 145 -20.82 6.20 -35.90
CA ARG A 145 -20.98 4.82 -36.42
C ARG A 145 -19.66 4.27 -36.93
N ALA A 146 -18.88 5.08 -37.68
CA ALA A 146 -17.58 4.71 -38.16
C ALA A 146 -16.62 4.39 -37.00
N LEU A 147 -16.62 5.22 -35.95
CA LEU A 147 -15.83 4.98 -34.74
C LEU A 147 -16.20 3.67 -34.05
N GLU A 148 -17.51 3.41 -33.86
CA GLU A 148 -17.99 2.17 -33.24
C GLU A 148 -17.59 0.92 -34.04
N GLN A 149 -17.65 0.99 -35.36
CA GLN A 149 -17.21 -0.07 -36.23
C GLN A 149 -15.71 -0.34 -36.08
N GLN A 150 -14.89 0.71 -36.04
CA GLN A 150 -13.44 0.57 -35.86
C GLN A 150 -13.08 0.03 -34.47
N LEU A 151 -13.69 0.55 -33.41
CA LEU A 151 -13.46 0.06 -32.05
C LEU A 151 -13.87 -1.40 -31.87
N SER A 152 -14.91 -1.86 -32.56
CA SER A 152 -15.33 -3.28 -32.49
C SER A 152 -14.34 -4.26 -33.11
N GLN A 153 -13.47 -3.79 -34.01
CA GLN A 153 -12.42 -4.60 -34.66
C GLN A 153 -11.17 -4.74 -33.77
N ILE A 154 -10.97 -3.83 -32.82
CA ILE A 154 -9.78 -3.83 -31.96
C ILE A 154 -9.98 -4.86 -30.84
N LYS A 155 -9.20 -5.93 -30.90
CA LYS A 155 -9.13 -6.92 -29.83
C LYS A 155 -7.94 -6.59 -28.92
N ASN A 156 -8.18 -6.61 -27.59
CA ASN A 156 -7.14 -6.35 -26.57
C ASN A 156 -6.46 -4.96 -26.70
N GLY A 157 -7.23 -3.91 -26.93
CA GLY A 157 -6.71 -2.53 -27.11
C GLY A 157 -5.78 -2.06 -25.98
N ALA A 158 -6.11 -2.37 -24.73
CA ALA A 158 -5.28 -2.06 -23.58
C ALA A 158 -3.90 -2.75 -23.63
N LEU A 159 -3.81 -3.98 -24.15
CA LEU A 159 -2.53 -4.67 -24.34
C LEU A 159 -1.71 -4.00 -25.46
N LEU A 160 -2.34 -3.71 -26.59
CA LEU A 160 -1.67 -3.05 -27.72
C LEU A 160 -1.13 -1.67 -27.36
N THR A 161 -1.90 -0.87 -26.63
CA THR A 161 -1.45 0.44 -26.15
C THR A 161 -0.31 0.31 -25.13
N GLY A 162 -0.37 -0.68 -24.25
CA GLY A 162 0.71 -1.03 -23.34
C GLY A 162 2.01 -1.35 -24.07
N GLU A 163 1.95 -2.19 -25.12
CA GLU A 163 3.12 -2.53 -25.94
C GLU A 163 3.74 -1.26 -26.60
N CYS A 164 2.92 -0.34 -27.12
CA CYS A 164 3.41 0.91 -27.72
C CYS A 164 4.13 1.77 -26.68
N LYS A 165 3.54 1.94 -25.49
CA LYS A 165 4.14 2.71 -24.39
C LYS A 165 5.48 2.13 -23.97
N PHE A 166 5.56 0.81 -23.75
CA PHE A 166 6.81 0.15 -23.38
C PHE A 166 7.87 0.20 -24.47
N ALA A 167 7.50 0.01 -25.75
CA ALA A 167 8.43 0.12 -26.87
C ALA A 167 9.01 1.53 -26.99
N TRP A 168 8.21 2.56 -26.76
CA TRP A 168 8.67 3.95 -26.71
C TRP A 168 9.60 4.19 -25.52
N ILE A 169 9.25 3.73 -24.31
CA ILE A 169 10.07 3.86 -23.11
C ILE A 169 11.42 3.18 -23.30
N ASP A 170 11.46 1.97 -23.84
CA ASP A 170 12.72 1.25 -24.11
C ASP A 170 13.63 2.06 -25.05
N ARG A 171 13.08 2.68 -26.11
CA ARG A 171 13.86 3.55 -26.99
C ARG A 171 14.32 4.83 -26.31
N LEU A 172 13.47 5.43 -25.48
CA LEU A 172 13.79 6.61 -24.69
C LEU A 172 14.99 6.34 -23.77
N LEU A 173 14.95 5.20 -23.07
CA LEU A 173 15.99 4.82 -22.11
C LEU A 173 17.27 4.33 -22.75
N LYS A 174 17.21 3.86 -24.01
CA LYS A 174 18.38 3.37 -24.73
C LYS A 174 19.45 4.45 -24.87
N GLY A 175 20.60 4.21 -24.20
CA GLY A 175 21.74 5.12 -24.15
C GLY A 175 21.59 6.29 -23.15
N ALA A 176 20.41 6.53 -22.56
CA ALA A 176 20.22 7.48 -21.49
C ALA A 176 20.41 6.85 -20.09
N VAL A 177 20.22 5.54 -20.00
CA VAL A 177 20.47 4.77 -18.77
C VAL A 177 21.59 3.80 -19.05
N GLN A 178 22.65 3.88 -18.26
CA GLN A 178 23.79 2.94 -18.26
C GLN A 178 23.83 2.24 -16.91
N GLY A 179 24.15 0.97 -16.92
CA GLY A 179 24.27 0.12 -15.75
C GLY A 179 23.74 -1.26 -16.08
N GLU A 180 24.36 -2.28 -15.55
CA GLU A 180 23.80 -3.62 -15.65
C GLU A 180 22.40 -3.59 -15.02
N LYS A 181 21.46 -4.28 -15.68
CA LYS A 181 20.27 -4.80 -14.99
C LYS A 181 20.77 -5.76 -13.91
N ARG A 182 21.29 -5.22 -12.81
CA ARG A 182 21.27 -5.99 -11.58
C ARG A 182 19.79 -6.16 -11.29
N THR A 183 19.21 -7.22 -11.86
CA THR A 183 18.04 -7.84 -11.24
C THR A 183 18.44 -7.92 -9.79
N ALA A 184 17.75 -7.14 -8.94
CA ALA A 184 18.06 -7.13 -7.52
C ALA A 184 18.08 -8.60 -7.11
N SER A 185 19.28 -9.17 -7.00
CA SER A 185 19.42 -10.57 -6.65
C SER A 185 18.85 -10.62 -5.25
N LEU A 186 17.70 -11.23 -5.12
CA LEU A 186 17.03 -11.42 -3.83
C LEU A 186 18.12 -11.87 -2.86
N GLY A 187 18.38 -11.08 -1.85
CA GLY A 187 19.34 -11.39 -0.81
C GLY A 187 19.10 -12.83 -0.30
N LYS A 188 20.09 -13.51 0.21
CA LYS A 188 19.91 -14.89 0.72
C LYS A 188 18.72 -15.00 1.67
N PHE A 189 18.49 -13.96 2.48
CA PHE A 189 17.35 -13.86 3.39
C PHE A 189 16.02 -13.72 2.63
N ASP A 190 15.95 -12.84 1.62
CA ASP A 190 14.74 -12.64 0.80
C ASP A 190 14.34 -13.92 0.07
N ARG A 191 15.33 -14.68 -0.42
CA ARG A 191 15.09 -15.94 -1.10
C ARG A 191 14.45 -16.98 -0.18
N ILE A 192 14.79 -16.97 1.10
CA ILE A 192 14.18 -17.83 2.12
C ILE A 192 12.81 -17.26 2.53
N ALA A 193 12.74 -15.96 2.79
CA ALA A 193 11.55 -15.25 3.23
C ALA A 193 10.40 -15.30 2.20
N THR A 194 10.71 -15.28 0.91
CA THR A 194 9.70 -15.37 -0.17
C THR A 194 9.48 -16.79 -0.69
N SER A 195 10.18 -17.80 -0.13
CA SER A 195 10.05 -19.17 -0.60
C SER A 195 8.69 -19.76 -0.30
N ARG A 196 8.15 -20.55 -1.22
CA ARG A 196 6.84 -21.20 -1.08
C ARG A 196 6.78 -22.17 0.11
N ARG A 197 7.92 -22.78 0.47
CA ARG A 197 8.00 -23.80 1.52
C ARG A 197 8.35 -23.23 2.89
N TYR A 198 9.32 -22.30 2.95
CA TYR A 198 9.85 -21.75 4.20
C TYR A 198 9.34 -20.35 4.53
N GLY A 199 8.78 -19.61 3.56
CA GLY A 199 8.31 -18.24 3.77
C GLY A 199 7.20 -18.13 4.80
N LYS A 200 6.19 -19.02 4.74
CA LYS A 200 5.07 -19.00 5.70
C LYS A 200 5.51 -19.30 7.13
N PRO A 201 6.22 -20.42 7.42
CA PRO A 201 6.65 -20.70 8.78
C PRO A 201 7.62 -19.64 9.30
N LEU A 202 8.49 -19.07 8.46
CA LEU A 202 9.37 -17.99 8.87
C LEU A 202 8.59 -16.72 9.22
N ALA A 203 7.59 -16.35 8.40
CA ALA A 203 6.74 -15.19 8.68
C ALA A 203 5.97 -15.35 10.00
N VAL A 204 5.39 -16.54 10.25
CA VAL A 204 4.71 -16.84 11.52
C VAL A 204 5.71 -16.78 12.69
N ALA A 205 6.91 -17.34 12.53
CA ALA A 205 7.92 -17.30 13.58
C ALA A 205 8.35 -15.86 13.91
N ILE A 206 8.54 -14.99 12.91
CA ILE A 206 8.90 -13.59 13.12
C ILE A 206 7.75 -12.82 13.79
N ILE A 207 6.49 -13.07 13.40
CA ILE A 207 5.33 -12.45 14.04
C ILE A 207 5.25 -12.88 15.53
N LEU A 208 5.40 -14.16 15.83
CA LEU A 208 5.38 -14.67 17.21
C LEU A 208 6.54 -14.11 18.03
N LEU A 209 7.74 -14.05 17.44
CA LEU A 209 8.91 -13.46 18.08
C LEU A 209 8.73 -11.95 18.31
N GLY A 210 8.10 -11.24 17.40
CA GLY A 210 7.72 -9.85 17.55
C GLY A 210 6.72 -9.64 18.70
N LEU A 211 5.72 -10.52 18.82
CA LEU A 211 4.78 -10.48 19.95
C LEU A 211 5.49 -10.69 21.29
N VAL A 212 6.39 -11.64 21.38
CA VAL A 212 7.19 -11.86 22.60
C VAL A 212 8.12 -10.67 22.86
N ALA A 213 8.79 -10.15 21.83
CA ALA A 213 9.69 -9.01 21.97
C ALA A 213 8.96 -7.72 22.41
N SER A 214 7.68 -7.58 22.10
CA SER A 214 6.87 -6.43 22.53
C SER A 214 6.67 -6.30 24.04
N PHE A 215 6.87 -7.41 24.79
CA PHE A 215 6.87 -7.34 26.24
C PHE A 215 8.07 -6.58 26.82
N ILE A 216 9.20 -6.53 26.11
CA ILE A 216 10.41 -5.83 26.58
C ILE A 216 10.14 -4.33 26.82
N PRO A 217 9.65 -3.54 25.84
CA PRO A 217 9.30 -2.15 26.05
C PRO A 217 8.04 -1.96 26.92
N ALA A 218 7.19 -2.98 27.08
CA ALA A 218 6.02 -2.93 27.96
C ALA A 218 6.39 -3.09 29.45
N MET A 219 7.47 -3.81 29.77
CA MET A 219 7.89 -4.12 31.15
C MET A 219 8.00 -2.89 32.08
N PRO A 220 8.64 -1.77 31.70
CA PRO A 220 8.72 -0.60 32.56
C PRO A 220 7.35 -0.07 32.99
N PHE A 221 6.37 -0.08 32.09
CA PHE A 221 5.01 0.37 32.39
C PHE A 221 4.27 -0.61 33.30
N MET A 222 4.46 -1.92 33.09
CA MET A 222 3.85 -2.95 33.91
C MET A 222 4.43 -2.93 35.35
N VAL A 223 5.75 -2.88 35.48
CA VAL A 223 6.44 -2.83 36.78
C VAL A 223 6.20 -1.49 37.48
N GLY A 224 6.35 -0.37 36.76
CA GLY A 224 6.07 0.96 37.31
C GLY A 224 4.60 1.12 37.71
N GLY A 225 3.68 0.61 36.91
CA GLY A 225 2.25 0.62 37.22
C GLY A 225 1.90 -0.22 38.47
N SER A 226 2.59 -1.32 38.72
CA SER A 226 2.35 -2.18 39.89
C SER A 226 2.72 -1.51 41.23
N LEU A 227 3.51 -0.44 41.18
CA LEU A 227 3.79 0.36 42.38
C LEU A 227 2.55 1.13 42.88
N LEU A 228 1.62 1.47 41.97
CA LEU A 228 0.38 2.15 42.36
C LEU A 228 -0.46 1.37 43.37
N PRO A 229 -0.92 0.14 43.07
CA PRO A 229 -1.68 -0.62 44.06
C PRO A 229 -0.85 -0.94 45.30
N SER A 230 0.44 -1.21 45.18
CA SER A 230 1.27 -1.56 46.33
C SER A 230 1.45 -0.42 47.32
N LEU A 231 1.50 0.84 46.87
CA LEU A 231 1.69 2.03 47.68
C LEU A 231 0.36 2.68 48.11
N LEU A 232 -0.57 2.83 47.15
CA LEU A 232 -1.80 3.59 47.37
C LEU A 232 -2.89 2.78 48.09
N THR A 233 -3.00 1.45 47.83
CA THR A 233 -4.04 0.65 48.46
C THR A 233 -3.93 0.65 49.97
N PRO A 234 -2.78 0.35 50.60
CA PRO A 234 -2.69 0.36 52.08
C PRO A 234 -2.93 1.75 52.65
N MET A 235 -2.33 2.80 52.04
CA MET A 235 -2.46 4.19 52.50
C MET A 235 -3.93 4.66 52.46
N LEU A 236 -4.64 4.41 51.40
CA LEU A 236 -6.05 4.79 51.25
C LEU A 236 -6.97 3.96 52.12
N THR A 237 -6.69 2.66 52.30
CA THR A 237 -7.47 1.78 53.18
C THR A 237 -7.37 2.25 54.62
N GLU A 238 -6.18 2.57 55.11
CA GLU A 238 -5.98 3.12 56.48
C GLU A 238 -6.72 4.46 56.63
N GLY A 239 -6.61 5.36 55.67
CA GLY A 239 -7.28 6.67 55.71
C GLY A 239 -8.81 6.55 55.71
N LEU A 240 -9.37 5.69 54.88
CA LEU A 240 -10.81 5.50 54.77
C LEU A 240 -11.40 4.74 56.01
N THR A 241 -10.65 3.82 56.59
CA THR A 241 -11.06 3.15 57.83
C THR A 241 -11.01 4.10 59.02
N ALA A 242 -10.08 5.04 59.09
CA ALA A 242 -10.01 6.06 60.09
C ALA A 242 -11.23 7.02 60.11
N VAL A 243 -11.81 7.26 58.93
CA VAL A 243 -13.02 8.07 58.73
C VAL A 243 -14.32 7.23 58.90
N HIS A 244 -14.25 5.96 59.27
CA HIS A 244 -15.37 5.05 59.39
C HIS A 244 -16.19 4.89 58.13
N ALA A 245 -15.54 4.93 56.94
CA ALA A 245 -16.20 4.75 55.67
C ALA A 245 -16.81 3.33 55.54
N PRO A 246 -17.96 3.16 54.88
CA PRO A 246 -18.57 1.85 54.71
C PRO A 246 -17.64 0.95 53.86
N GLN A 247 -17.56 -0.33 54.23
CA GLN A 247 -16.69 -1.31 53.57
C GLN A 247 -16.86 -1.37 52.03
N PHE A 248 -18.10 -1.17 51.56
CA PHE A 248 -18.37 -1.08 50.11
C PHE A 248 -17.58 0.06 49.43
N LEU A 249 -17.50 1.22 50.07
CA LEU A 249 -16.78 2.36 49.52
C LEU A 249 -15.25 2.14 49.50
N ILE A 250 -14.73 1.50 50.55
CA ILE A 250 -13.33 1.11 50.66
C ILE A 250 -12.97 0.14 49.52
N GLY A 251 -13.76 -0.92 49.33
CA GLY A 251 -13.56 -1.89 48.25
C GLY A 251 -13.67 -1.25 46.86
N LEU A 252 -14.65 -0.36 46.66
CA LEU A 252 -14.82 0.32 45.37
C LEU A 252 -13.61 1.21 45.00
N ILE A 253 -13.08 1.94 45.97
CA ILE A 253 -11.96 2.87 45.71
C ILE A 253 -10.62 2.14 45.70
N CYS A 254 -10.35 1.35 46.74
CA CYS A 254 -9.03 0.72 46.93
C CYS A 254 -8.84 -0.51 46.06
N ASP A 255 -9.84 -1.40 46.00
CA ASP A 255 -9.66 -2.63 45.23
C ASP A 255 -10.02 -2.45 43.75
N VAL A 256 -11.14 -1.80 43.44
CA VAL A 256 -11.57 -1.67 42.06
C VAL A 256 -10.89 -0.47 41.39
N GLY A 257 -10.94 0.72 41.99
CA GLY A 257 -10.45 1.96 41.36
C GLY A 257 -8.93 1.95 41.10
N ILE A 258 -8.14 1.57 42.13
CA ILE A 258 -6.68 1.55 41.99
C ILE A 258 -6.23 0.45 41.02
N ASN A 259 -6.84 -0.75 41.11
CA ASN A 259 -6.51 -1.83 40.18
C ASN A 259 -6.95 -1.53 38.75
N ALA A 260 -8.07 -0.82 38.55
CA ALA A 260 -8.48 -0.37 37.21
C ALA A 260 -7.46 0.62 36.62
N LEU A 261 -6.94 1.54 37.44
CA LEU A 261 -5.90 2.49 36.99
C LEU A 261 -4.59 1.76 36.66
N TYR A 262 -4.17 0.81 37.49
CA TYR A 262 -3.02 -0.06 37.22
C TYR A 262 -3.19 -0.80 35.86
N PHE A 263 -4.37 -1.38 35.67
CA PHE A 263 -4.68 -2.11 34.43
C PHE A 263 -4.62 -1.18 33.20
N ALA A 264 -5.16 0.04 33.31
CA ALA A 264 -5.10 1.03 32.24
C ALA A 264 -3.64 1.39 31.86
N ILE A 265 -2.78 1.65 32.86
CA ILE A 265 -1.35 1.95 32.65
C ILE A 265 -0.62 0.77 32.00
N SER A 266 -0.89 -0.46 32.49
CA SER A 266 -0.30 -1.66 31.93
C SER A 266 -0.72 -1.89 30.49
N MET A 267 -2.00 -1.60 30.14
CA MET A 267 -2.50 -1.66 28.77
C MET A 267 -1.82 -0.65 27.85
N ILE A 268 -1.61 0.57 28.30
CA ILE A 268 -0.87 1.59 27.53
C ILE A 268 0.54 1.10 27.21
N GLY A 269 1.24 0.55 28.21
CA GLY A 269 2.57 -0.03 28.02
C GLY A 269 2.59 -1.17 27.02
N PHE A 270 1.62 -2.05 27.08
CA PHE A 270 1.53 -3.20 26.18
C PHE A 270 1.23 -2.80 24.75
N VAL A 271 0.27 -1.87 24.53
CA VAL A 271 -0.05 -1.32 23.22
C VAL A 271 1.15 -0.58 22.63
N PHE A 272 1.86 0.21 23.45
CA PHE A 272 3.08 0.88 23.06
C PHE A 272 4.14 -0.13 22.60
N GLY A 273 4.37 -1.19 23.36
CA GLY A 273 5.35 -2.24 23.04
C GLY A 273 5.03 -2.93 21.71
N ILE A 274 3.78 -3.32 21.48
CA ILE A 274 3.35 -3.94 20.21
C ILE A 274 3.54 -2.95 19.04
N THR A 275 3.06 -1.72 19.17
CA THR A 275 3.13 -0.73 18.10
C THR A 275 4.59 -0.42 17.72
N LEU A 276 5.47 -0.34 18.72
CA LEU A 276 6.89 -0.08 18.50
C LEU A 276 7.55 -1.24 17.73
N VAL A 277 7.36 -2.47 18.17
CA VAL A 277 8.01 -3.63 17.53
C VAL A 277 7.45 -3.89 16.15
N PHE A 278 6.13 -3.83 15.97
CA PHE A 278 5.54 -4.02 14.64
C PHE A 278 5.86 -2.85 13.70
N GLY A 279 6.00 -1.63 14.21
CA GLY A 279 6.50 -0.48 13.45
C GLY A 279 7.91 -0.72 12.91
N PHE A 280 8.82 -1.27 13.72
CA PHE A 280 10.14 -1.67 13.23
C PHE A 280 10.09 -2.75 12.14
N ILE A 281 9.21 -3.75 12.28
CA ILE A 281 9.02 -4.79 11.25
C ILE A 281 8.47 -4.16 9.96
N GLU A 282 7.61 -3.16 10.05
CA GLU A 282 7.04 -2.43 8.93
C GLU A 282 8.12 -1.58 8.23
N GLU A 283 8.84 -0.74 8.98
CA GLU A 283 9.89 0.14 8.43
C GLU A 283 11.05 -0.64 7.82
N SER A 284 11.38 -1.82 8.38
CA SER A 284 12.39 -2.70 7.75
C SER A 284 12.00 -3.21 6.36
N GLY A 285 10.75 -3.01 5.93
CA GLY A 285 10.22 -3.52 4.66
C GLY A 285 9.84 -5.00 4.67
N TYR A 286 9.95 -5.69 5.82
CA TYR A 286 9.60 -7.12 5.93
C TYR A 286 8.10 -7.37 5.77
N MET A 287 7.25 -6.40 6.11
CA MET A 287 5.79 -6.48 5.92
C MET A 287 5.39 -6.77 4.47
N ALA A 288 6.09 -6.22 3.49
CA ALA A 288 5.84 -6.50 2.08
C ALA A 288 6.09 -7.98 1.75
N ARG A 289 7.13 -8.59 2.34
CA ARG A 289 7.46 -10.02 2.17
C ARG A 289 6.38 -10.91 2.79
N ILE A 290 5.89 -10.55 3.97
CA ILE A 290 4.75 -11.24 4.59
C ILE A 290 3.53 -11.17 3.67
N SER A 291 3.20 -9.99 3.15
CA SER A 291 2.08 -9.81 2.22
C SER A 291 2.20 -10.70 0.99
N TYR A 292 3.38 -10.78 0.39
CA TYR A 292 3.65 -11.63 -0.76
C TYR A 292 3.41 -13.12 -0.45
N VAL A 293 3.94 -13.61 0.67
CA VAL A 293 3.84 -15.02 1.05
C VAL A 293 2.40 -15.43 1.38
N PHE A 294 1.60 -14.52 1.94
CA PHE A 294 0.21 -14.77 2.32
C PHE A 294 -0.81 -14.45 1.23
N VAL A 295 -0.42 -13.92 0.04
CA VAL A 295 -1.33 -13.60 -1.07
C VAL A 295 -2.29 -14.75 -1.37
N ASN A 296 -1.76 -15.97 -1.56
CA ASN A 296 -2.59 -17.14 -1.87
C ASN A 296 -3.52 -17.54 -0.71
N THR A 297 -3.13 -17.27 0.53
CA THR A 297 -3.95 -17.56 1.71
C THR A 297 -5.08 -16.54 1.82
N MET A 298 -4.79 -15.27 1.58
CA MET A 298 -5.78 -14.19 1.52
C MET A 298 -6.77 -14.39 0.38
N ALA A 299 -6.29 -14.80 -0.80
CA ALA A 299 -7.13 -15.10 -1.95
C ALA A 299 -8.16 -16.23 -1.67
N LYS A 300 -7.79 -17.26 -0.88
CA LYS A 300 -8.72 -18.30 -0.42
C LYS A 300 -9.82 -17.77 0.49
N LEU A 301 -9.54 -16.69 1.23
CA LEU A 301 -10.51 -15.97 2.05
C LEU A 301 -11.32 -14.94 1.25
N GLY A 302 -11.11 -14.83 -0.07
CA GLY A 302 -11.76 -13.83 -0.92
C GLY A 302 -11.19 -12.42 -0.76
N LEU A 303 -9.97 -12.29 -0.22
CA LEU A 303 -9.30 -11.03 0.07
C LEU A 303 -8.11 -10.79 -0.85
N GLN A 304 -7.74 -9.52 -1.04
CA GLN A 304 -6.48 -9.14 -1.66
C GLN A 304 -5.29 -9.43 -0.74
N GLY A 305 -4.10 -9.66 -1.31
CA GLY A 305 -2.88 -9.84 -0.52
C GLY A 305 -2.56 -8.67 0.41
N LYS A 306 -2.95 -7.44 0.03
CA LYS A 306 -2.83 -6.23 0.86
C LYS A 306 -3.60 -6.32 2.19
N ALA A 307 -4.64 -7.17 2.28
CA ALA A 307 -5.45 -7.34 3.50
C ALA A 307 -4.66 -7.91 4.69
N ILE A 308 -3.51 -8.53 4.45
CA ILE A 308 -2.66 -9.03 5.53
C ILE A 308 -2.14 -7.91 6.43
N MET A 309 -1.90 -6.70 5.85
CA MET A 309 -1.39 -5.55 6.60
C MET A 309 -2.38 -5.10 7.70
N PRO A 310 -3.66 -4.81 7.39
CA PRO A 310 -4.68 -4.56 8.41
C PRO A 310 -4.78 -5.66 9.46
N PHE A 311 -4.64 -6.92 9.07
CA PHE A 311 -4.70 -8.03 10.02
C PHE A 311 -3.53 -8.02 10.99
N LEU A 312 -2.31 -7.74 10.53
CA LEU A 312 -1.14 -7.63 11.40
C LEU A 312 -1.27 -6.47 12.38
N VAL A 313 -1.76 -5.32 11.93
CA VAL A 313 -2.05 -4.18 12.81
C VAL A 313 -3.15 -4.52 13.83
N SER A 314 -4.12 -5.36 13.47
CA SER A 314 -5.21 -5.79 14.35
C SER A 314 -4.72 -6.61 15.56
N PHE A 315 -3.57 -7.28 15.47
CA PHE A 315 -2.96 -7.92 16.65
C PHE A 315 -2.60 -6.92 17.76
N GLY A 316 -2.22 -5.70 17.37
CA GLY A 316 -2.04 -4.59 18.32
C GLY A 316 -3.39 -4.00 18.75
N CYS A 317 -4.11 -3.47 17.77
CA CYS A 317 -5.40 -2.81 18.00
C CYS A 317 -6.34 -3.05 16.81
N THR A 318 -7.49 -3.68 17.08
CA THR A 318 -8.51 -3.98 16.06
C THR A 318 -9.03 -2.72 15.36
N ILE A 319 -9.15 -1.60 16.09
CA ILE A 319 -9.56 -0.30 15.52
C ILE A 319 -8.51 0.20 14.53
N GLY A 320 -7.21 0.09 14.90
CA GLY A 320 -6.09 0.43 14.01
C GLY A 320 -6.09 -0.42 12.75
N GLY A 321 -6.33 -1.73 12.89
CA GLY A 321 -6.48 -2.64 11.76
C GLY A 321 -7.65 -2.26 10.84
N ALA A 322 -8.81 -1.96 11.41
CA ALA A 322 -9.97 -1.49 10.64
C ALA A 322 -9.67 -0.18 9.89
N ALA A 323 -9.00 0.78 10.52
CA ALA A 323 -8.56 2.01 9.87
C ALA A 323 -7.54 1.75 8.75
N GLY A 324 -6.64 0.80 8.93
CA GLY A 324 -5.64 0.37 7.94
C GLY A 324 -6.24 -0.25 6.67
N THR A 325 -7.52 -0.66 6.68
CA THR A 325 -8.18 -1.21 5.47
C THR A 325 -8.35 -0.21 4.34
N ARG A 326 -8.06 1.08 4.57
CA ARG A 326 -8.07 2.13 3.53
C ARG A 326 -7.13 1.84 2.37
N VAL A 327 -6.11 1.01 2.56
CA VAL A 327 -5.20 0.57 1.48
C VAL A 327 -5.84 -0.41 0.50
N ILE A 328 -7.04 -0.91 0.80
CA ILE A 328 -7.78 -1.85 -0.05
C ILE A 328 -8.68 -1.06 -0.99
N ASP A 329 -8.47 -1.22 -2.29
CA ASP A 329 -9.15 -0.44 -3.32
C ASP A 329 -10.64 -0.83 -3.48
N ASN A 330 -10.92 -2.14 -3.41
CA ASN A 330 -12.28 -2.67 -3.59
C ASN A 330 -13.12 -2.54 -2.31
N TRP A 331 -14.29 -1.89 -2.42
CA TRP A 331 -15.18 -1.62 -1.30
C TRP A 331 -15.70 -2.90 -0.61
N GLY A 332 -16.10 -3.91 -1.40
CA GLY A 332 -16.59 -5.19 -0.85
C GLY A 332 -15.50 -5.94 -0.07
N GLN A 333 -14.28 -5.95 -0.60
CA GLN A 333 -13.13 -6.55 0.07
C GLN A 333 -12.73 -5.76 1.33
N ARG A 334 -12.85 -4.43 1.30
CA ARG A 334 -12.60 -3.57 2.46
C ARG A 334 -13.54 -3.90 3.61
N ILE A 335 -14.86 -3.98 3.34
CA ILE A 335 -15.86 -4.36 4.36
C ILE A 335 -15.59 -5.76 4.92
N LEU A 336 -15.30 -6.73 4.04
CA LEU A 336 -14.98 -8.08 4.47
C LEU A 336 -13.74 -8.10 5.36
N THR A 337 -12.70 -7.33 5.01
CA THR A 337 -11.48 -7.23 5.82
C THR A 337 -11.76 -6.61 7.19
N ILE A 338 -12.60 -5.56 7.26
CA ILE A 338 -13.01 -4.96 8.54
C ILE A 338 -13.74 -6.01 9.40
N ALA A 339 -14.71 -6.70 8.84
CA ALA A 339 -15.47 -7.72 9.56
C ALA A 339 -14.58 -8.83 10.09
N LEU A 340 -13.60 -9.28 9.31
CA LEU A 340 -12.65 -10.32 9.73
C LEU A 340 -11.60 -9.81 10.72
N ALA A 341 -11.22 -8.54 10.65
CA ALA A 341 -10.28 -7.92 11.59
C ALA A 341 -10.80 -7.95 13.03
N TRP A 342 -12.13 -7.85 13.24
CA TRP A 342 -12.75 -7.96 14.56
C TRP A 342 -12.63 -9.37 15.18
N ALA A 343 -12.40 -10.40 14.41
CA ALA A 343 -12.16 -11.75 14.92
C ALA A 343 -10.71 -11.98 15.36
N ILE A 344 -9.79 -11.05 15.04
CA ILE A 344 -8.37 -11.17 15.40
C ILE A 344 -8.19 -10.79 16.88
N PRO A 345 -7.55 -11.65 17.68
CA PRO A 345 -7.28 -11.34 19.08
C PRO A 345 -6.27 -10.18 19.17
N CYS A 346 -6.74 -9.03 19.66
CA CYS A 346 -5.90 -7.85 19.87
C CYS A 346 -5.10 -7.94 21.19
N ALA A 347 -4.26 -6.94 21.45
CA ALA A 347 -3.46 -6.84 22.65
C ALA A 347 -4.27 -7.01 23.95
N ALA A 348 -5.46 -6.42 24.02
CA ALA A 348 -6.34 -6.54 25.17
C ALA A 348 -6.82 -7.99 25.37
N THR A 349 -7.14 -8.71 24.30
CA THR A 349 -7.54 -10.13 24.37
C THR A 349 -6.39 -10.99 24.90
N TRP A 350 -5.16 -10.74 24.44
CA TRP A 350 -3.96 -11.44 24.92
C TRP A 350 -3.66 -11.18 26.40
N ALA A 351 -4.04 -10.04 26.95
CA ALA A 351 -3.88 -9.73 28.37
C ALA A 351 -5.02 -10.30 29.21
N ILE A 352 -6.27 -10.12 28.79
CA ILE A 352 -7.46 -10.46 29.61
C ILE A 352 -7.73 -11.96 29.63
N VAL A 353 -7.65 -12.63 28.46
CA VAL A 353 -8.02 -14.06 28.36
C VAL A 353 -7.16 -14.96 29.24
N PRO A 354 -5.80 -14.87 29.25
CA PRO A 354 -4.99 -15.68 30.17
C PRO A 354 -5.26 -15.37 31.63
N MET A 355 -5.46 -14.09 31.98
CA MET A 355 -5.73 -13.67 33.35
C MET A 355 -7.04 -14.31 33.89
N ILE A 356 -8.13 -14.15 33.15
CA ILE A 356 -9.42 -14.72 33.51
C ILE A 356 -9.33 -16.25 33.53
N SER A 357 -8.72 -16.87 32.52
CA SER A 357 -8.60 -18.32 32.41
C SER A 357 -7.81 -18.91 33.58
N SER A 358 -6.74 -18.24 34.02
CA SER A 358 -5.95 -18.73 35.18
C SER A 358 -6.72 -18.68 36.49
N VAL A 359 -7.56 -17.65 36.69
CA VAL A 359 -8.36 -17.50 37.92
C VAL A 359 -9.49 -18.50 37.97
N PHE A 360 -10.22 -18.73 36.88
CA PHE A 360 -11.43 -19.57 36.90
C PHE A 360 -11.15 -21.03 36.55
N PHE A 361 -10.13 -21.34 35.76
CA PHE A 361 -9.89 -22.71 35.28
C PHE A 361 -8.57 -23.33 35.79
N GLY A 362 -7.74 -22.56 36.49
CA GLY A 362 -6.50 -23.07 37.08
C GLY A 362 -5.63 -23.85 36.09
N VAL A 363 -5.43 -25.16 36.31
CA VAL A 363 -4.60 -26.05 35.49
C VAL A 363 -5.14 -26.18 34.05
N TRP A 364 -6.45 -26.01 33.84
CA TRP A 364 -7.07 -26.07 32.49
C TRP A 364 -7.00 -24.76 31.70
N ALA A 365 -6.46 -23.71 32.30
CA ALA A 365 -6.35 -22.39 31.64
C ALA A 365 -5.70 -22.43 30.25
N PRO A 366 -4.60 -23.16 29.98
CA PRO A 366 -4.01 -23.25 28.65
C PRO A 366 -4.96 -23.84 27.61
N LEU A 367 -5.74 -24.85 27.99
CA LEU A 367 -6.72 -25.46 27.08
C LEU A 367 -7.84 -24.47 26.71
N VAL A 368 -8.33 -23.70 27.69
CA VAL A 368 -9.37 -22.68 27.48
C VAL A 368 -8.85 -21.56 26.55
N ILE A 369 -7.62 -21.12 26.75
CA ILE A 369 -6.97 -20.13 25.89
C ILE A 369 -6.93 -20.63 24.45
N VAL A 370 -6.45 -21.86 24.24
CA VAL A 370 -6.39 -22.46 22.89
C VAL A 370 -7.78 -22.59 22.26
N ALA A 371 -8.79 -22.99 23.08
CA ALA A 371 -10.16 -23.10 22.59
C ALA A 371 -10.75 -21.75 22.15
N ILE A 372 -10.51 -20.65 22.88
CA ILE A 372 -10.96 -19.31 22.52
C ILE A 372 -10.34 -18.88 21.20
N PHE A 373 -9.02 -19.07 21.01
CA PHE A 373 -8.38 -18.74 19.75
C PHE A 373 -8.84 -19.64 18.60
N ALA A 374 -9.09 -20.92 18.83
CA ALA A 374 -9.65 -21.81 17.83
C ALA A 374 -11.05 -21.36 17.38
N VAL A 375 -11.90 -20.93 18.31
CA VAL A 375 -13.23 -20.38 18.02
C VAL A 375 -13.11 -19.08 17.21
N ALA A 376 -12.18 -18.19 17.55
CA ALA A 376 -11.92 -16.96 16.77
C ALA A 376 -11.50 -17.26 15.32
N LEU A 377 -10.61 -18.22 15.12
CA LEU A 377 -10.20 -18.67 13.77
C LEU A 377 -11.35 -19.33 13.01
N LEU A 378 -12.15 -20.14 13.68
CA LEU A 378 -13.34 -20.76 13.10
C LEU A 378 -14.36 -19.69 12.67
N HIS A 379 -14.62 -18.71 13.54
CA HIS A 379 -15.48 -17.58 13.22
C HIS A 379 -14.98 -16.82 11.98
N MET A 380 -13.69 -16.53 11.91
CA MET A 380 -13.07 -15.87 10.76
C MET A 380 -13.27 -16.70 9.47
N TRP A 381 -13.10 -18.02 9.54
CA TRP A 381 -13.31 -18.91 8.40
C TRP A 381 -14.78 -18.94 7.93
N ILE A 382 -15.72 -19.07 8.87
CA ILE A 382 -17.17 -19.09 8.59
C ILE A 382 -17.61 -17.75 7.96
N THR A 383 -17.22 -16.63 8.57
CA THR A 383 -17.55 -15.28 8.09
C THR A 383 -17.00 -15.05 6.66
N SER A 384 -15.75 -15.45 6.41
CA SER A 384 -15.14 -15.38 5.10
C SER A 384 -15.90 -16.23 4.07
N LYS A 385 -16.35 -17.44 4.42
CA LYS A 385 -17.06 -18.33 3.52
C LYS A 385 -18.46 -17.84 3.18
N ILE A 386 -19.17 -17.24 4.16
CA ILE A 386 -20.53 -16.73 3.97
C ILE A 386 -20.48 -15.42 3.19
N PHE A 387 -19.76 -14.42 3.69
CA PHE A 387 -19.77 -13.08 3.13
C PHE A 387 -18.83 -12.88 1.93
N GLY A 388 -17.73 -13.64 1.85
CA GLY A 388 -16.79 -13.53 0.75
C GLY A 388 -17.39 -13.85 -0.63
N ARG A 389 -18.43 -14.71 -0.67
CA ARG A 389 -19.14 -15.04 -1.91
C ARG A 389 -20.12 -13.94 -2.34
N HIS A 390 -20.69 -13.22 -1.37
CA HIS A 390 -21.70 -12.17 -1.64
C HIS A 390 -21.08 -10.79 -1.86
N LEU A 391 -19.98 -10.48 -1.18
CA LEU A 391 -19.37 -9.15 -1.23
C LEU A 391 -18.29 -9.01 -2.32
N VAL A 392 -17.70 -10.13 -2.79
CA VAL A 392 -16.58 -10.10 -3.74
C VAL A 392 -16.92 -10.92 -4.98
N LYS A 393 -17.06 -10.24 -6.13
CA LYS A 393 -17.25 -10.88 -7.42
C LYS A 393 -16.00 -11.68 -7.83
N ALA A 394 -16.18 -12.78 -8.55
CA ALA A 394 -15.07 -13.65 -8.96
C ALA A 394 -14.03 -12.92 -9.83
N GLU A 395 -14.47 -11.96 -10.64
CA GLU A 395 -13.65 -11.13 -11.52
C GLU A 395 -12.75 -10.15 -10.76
N GLU A 396 -13.14 -9.77 -9.54
CA GLU A 396 -12.41 -8.83 -8.68
C GLU A 396 -11.33 -9.52 -7.82
N ARG A 397 -11.19 -10.85 -7.91
CA ARG A 397 -10.17 -11.64 -7.22
C ARG A 397 -8.85 -11.64 -7.98
N THR A 398 -8.44 -10.49 -8.48
CA THR A 398 -7.18 -10.33 -9.20
C THR A 398 -6.00 -10.56 -8.26
N GLY A 399 -5.02 -11.32 -8.74
CA GLY A 399 -3.75 -11.51 -8.04
C GLY A 399 -3.05 -10.16 -7.84
N LEU A 400 -2.49 -9.94 -6.67
CA LEU A 400 -1.69 -8.77 -6.40
C LEU A 400 -0.33 -8.92 -7.07
N ILE A 401 -0.02 -8.05 -8.03
CA ILE A 401 1.35 -7.84 -8.48
C ILE A 401 1.96 -6.82 -7.51
N MET A 402 2.79 -7.30 -6.60
CA MET A 402 3.49 -6.45 -5.62
C MET A 402 4.98 -6.49 -5.89
N GLU A 403 5.59 -5.33 -6.02
CA GLU A 403 7.04 -5.20 -5.94
C GLU A 403 7.47 -5.22 -4.49
N LEU A 404 8.59 -5.91 -4.26
CA LEU A 404 9.20 -5.93 -2.94
C LEU A 404 10.09 -4.69 -2.82
N PRO A 405 9.79 -3.75 -1.92
CA PRO A 405 10.64 -2.60 -1.69
C PRO A 405 12.01 -3.07 -1.16
N PRO A 406 13.09 -2.30 -1.39
CA PRO A 406 14.37 -2.57 -0.75
C PRO A 406 14.24 -2.50 0.78
N TYR A 407 15.16 -3.14 1.50
CA TYR A 407 15.29 -2.96 2.95
C TYR A 407 15.85 -1.57 3.25
N HIS A 408 15.35 -0.93 4.29
CA HIS A 408 15.85 0.32 4.84
C HIS A 408 16.57 0.06 6.17
#